data_967ee6ce1dcbac46513c221fe6d5ff14
#
_entry.id   967ee6ce1dcbac46513c221fe6d5ff14
#
_cell.length_a   1.000
_cell.length_b   1.000
_cell.length_c   1.000
_cell.angle_alpha   90.00
_cell.angle_beta   90.00
_cell.angle_gamma   90.00
#
_symmetry.space_group_name_H-M   'P 1'
#
loop_
_entity.id
_entity.type
_entity.pdbx_description
1 polymer ?
#
loop_
_entity_poly.entity_id
_entity_poly.type
_entity_poly.pdbx_seq_one_letter_code
_entity_poly.pdbx_strand_id
1 'polypeptide(L)'
;MSEWKVELLGKIAKTTSGGTPHKKHPEYYNGNIPWVRSGELNEGIIRDSEIKITQEGLQNSSAKIFPAGTLLIALYGATIGKLAFLGIPAATNQAVCAIFENDKIS
;
A
#
# COMPACT_ATOMS: atom_id res chain seq x y z
N MET A 1 13.98 -6.42 13.82
CA MET A 1 13.57 -6.98 12.52
C MET A 1 14.04 -8.42 12.41
N SER A 2 13.20 -9.31 11.94
CA SER A 2 13.60 -10.69 11.76
C SER A 2 14.58 -10.85 10.59
N GLU A 3 15.37 -11.91 10.65
CA GLU A 3 16.44 -12.14 9.69
C GLU A 3 15.93 -12.25 8.25
N TRP A 4 14.78 -12.92 8.06
CA TRP A 4 14.21 -13.07 6.70
C TRP A 4 13.78 -11.74 6.09
N LYS A 5 13.36 -10.76 6.93
CA LYS A 5 13.02 -9.43 6.44
C LYS A 5 14.27 -8.68 5.95
N VAL A 6 15.39 -8.88 6.62
CA VAL A 6 16.66 -8.29 6.18
C VAL A 6 17.08 -8.87 4.84
N GLU A 7 16.97 -10.18 4.68
CA GLU A 7 17.29 -10.83 3.41
C GLU A 7 16.36 -10.37 2.28
N LEU A 8 15.06 -10.23 2.58
CA LEU A 8 14.09 -9.74 1.61
C LEU A 8 14.46 -8.33 1.15
N LEU A 9 14.79 -7.44 2.07
CA LEU A 9 15.17 -6.07 1.73
C LEU A 9 16.44 -6.03 0.88
N GLY A 10 17.36 -6.97 1.08
CA GLY A 10 18.58 -7.06 0.28
C GLY A 10 18.33 -7.46 -1.17
N LYS A 11 17.18 -8.04 -1.46
CA LYS A 11 16.82 -8.48 -2.82
C LYS A 11 15.92 -7.46 -3.55
N ILE A 12 15.53 -6.39 -2.88
CA ILE A 12 14.58 -5.43 -3.41
C ILE A 12 15.33 -4.29 -4.08
N ALA A 13 15.05 -4.04 -5.37
CA ALA A 13 15.61 -2.91 -6.09
C ALA A 13 14.76 -1.66 -5.91
N LYS A 14 13.48 -1.80 -5.60
CA LYS A 14 12.58 -0.67 -5.60
C LYS A 14 11.47 -0.82 -4.58
N THR A 15 11.21 0.27 -3.87
CA THR A 15 10.05 0.40 -3.01
C THR A 15 9.31 1.67 -3.40
N THR A 16 7.99 1.68 -3.24
CA THR A 16 7.17 2.84 -3.57
C THR A 16 6.10 3.00 -2.50
N SER A 17 6.11 4.13 -1.81
CA SER A 17 5.07 4.42 -0.83
C SER A 17 3.81 4.94 -1.51
N GLY A 18 2.69 4.82 -0.81
CA GLY A 18 1.43 5.37 -1.28
C GLY A 18 1.29 6.85 -0.94
N GLY A 19 0.06 7.33 -0.95
CA GLY A 19 -0.25 8.71 -0.64
C GLY A 19 -1.66 8.85 -0.10
N THR A 20 -1.96 10.03 0.43
CA THR A 20 -3.26 10.32 1.04
C THR A 20 -3.92 11.46 0.28
N PRO A 21 -5.10 11.23 -0.33
CA PRO A 21 -5.87 12.33 -0.91
C PRO A 21 -6.22 13.34 0.17
N HIS A 22 -6.26 14.61 -0.21
CA HIS A 22 -6.47 15.71 0.75
C HIS A 22 -7.82 15.57 1.44
N LYS A 23 -7.81 15.53 2.77
CA LYS A 23 -9.02 15.25 3.56
C LYS A 23 -10.08 16.33 3.47
N LYS A 24 -9.72 17.54 3.06
CA LYS A 24 -10.66 18.64 2.90
C LYS A 24 -11.52 18.52 1.63
N HIS A 25 -11.24 17.52 0.79
CA HIS A 25 -11.99 17.28 -0.44
C HIS A 25 -12.82 16.00 -0.30
N PRO A 26 -14.07 16.11 0.18
CA PRO A 26 -14.92 14.91 0.33
C PRO A 26 -15.16 14.17 -0.98
N GLU A 27 -15.07 14.85 -2.12
CA GLU A 27 -15.20 14.23 -3.43
C GLU A 27 -14.07 13.25 -3.76
N TYR A 28 -13.01 13.22 -2.97
CA TYR A 28 -11.90 12.27 -3.14
C TYR A 28 -12.16 10.92 -2.47
N TYR A 29 -13.21 10.85 -1.65
CA TYR A 29 -13.53 9.68 -0.83
C TYR A 29 -14.86 9.07 -1.22
N ASN A 30 -15.20 7.92 -0.63
CA ASN A 30 -16.45 7.20 -0.90
C ASN A 30 -16.57 6.75 -2.36
N GLY A 31 -15.43 6.39 -2.96
CA GLY A 31 -15.38 5.89 -4.33
C GLY A 31 -15.35 4.37 -4.40
N ASN A 32 -14.73 3.86 -5.45
CA ASN A 32 -14.64 2.44 -5.72
C ASN A 32 -13.23 1.87 -5.63
N ILE A 33 -12.23 2.71 -5.37
CA ILE A 33 -10.83 2.29 -5.33
C ILE A 33 -10.46 1.97 -3.89
N PRO A 34 -10.15 0.72 -3.55
CA PRO A 34 -9.70 0.38 -2.19
C PRO A 34 -8.44 1.16 -1.85
N TRP A 35 -8.38 1.67 -0.64
CA TRP A 35 -7.27 2.48 -0.15
C TRP A 35 -6.86 1.94 1.21
N VAL A 36 -5.76 1.19 1.23
CA VAL A 36 -5.31 0.43 2.39
C VAL A 36 -4.42 1.31 3.28
N ARG A 37 -4.72 1.33 4.56
CA ARG A 37 -3.91 2.03 5.55
C ARG A 37 -3.03 1.02 6.29
N SER A 38 -1.95 1.52 6.91
CA SER A 38 -1.00 0.65 7.61
C SER A 38 -1.64 -0.23 8.68
N GLY A 39 -2.69 0.27 9.36
CA GLY A 39 -3.39 -0.51 10.38
C GLY A 39 -4.13 -1.72 9.85
N GLU A 40 -4.34 -1.79 8.54
CA GLU A 40 -5.06 -2.91 7.92
C GLU A 40 -4.15 -4.05 7.46
N LEU A 41 -2.82 -3.90 7.60
CA LEU A 41 -1.88 -4.97 7.22
C LEU A 41 -1.98 -6.10 8.24
N ASN A 42 -2.45 -7.25 7.78
CA ASN A 42 -2.88 -8.36 8.64
C ASN A 42 -1.98 -9.59 8.57
N GLU A 43 -0.80 -9.47 7.98
CA GLU A 43 0.15 -10.57 7.73
C GLU A 43 -0.43 -11.67 6.83
N GLY A 44 -1.45 -11.34 6.06
CA GLY A 44 -2.12 -12.26 5.14
C GLY A 44 -2.44 -11.58 3.82
N ILE A 45 -3.63 -11.84 3.30
CA ILE A 45 -4.08 -11.29 2.02
C ILE A 45 -5.17 -10.26 2.28
N ILE A 46 -5.01 -9.08 1.68
CA ILE A 46 -6.00 -8.00 1.77
C ILE A 46 -6.90 -8.06 0.55
N ARG A 47 -8.21 -8.21 0.80
CA ARG A 47 -9.22 -8.30 -0.27
C ARG A 47 -10.19 -7.14 -0.29
N ASP A 48 -10.05 -6.21 0.65
CA ASP A 48 -10.89 -5.01 0.70
C ASP A 48 -10.23 -4.00 1.63
N SER A 49 -10.80 -2.81 1.71
CA SER A 49 -10.33 -1.75 2.61
C SER A 49 -11.53 -1.08 3.25
N GLU A 50 -11.32 -0.51 4.44
CA GLU A 50 -12.37 0.22 5.15
C GLU A 50 -12.75 1.50 4.41
N ILE A 51 -11.74 2.19 3.88
CA ILE A 51 -11.95 3.44 3.16
C ILE A 51 -11.65 3.23 1.68
N LYS A 52 -12.48 3.81 0.83
CA LYS A 52 -12.27 3.80 -0.62
C LYS A 52 -12.17 5.22 -1.12
N ILE A 53 -11.37 5.42 -2.16
CA ILE A 53 -11.17 6.74 -2.76
C ILE A 53 -11.74 6.75 -4.18
N THR A 54 -11.91 7.96 -4.72
CA THR A 54 -12.38 8.15 -6.08
C THR A 54 -11.21 8.23 -7.04
N GLN A 55 -11.49 8.12 -8.34
CA GLN A 55 -10.50 8.35 -9.37
C GLN A 55 -9.93 9.77 -9.26
N GLU A 56 -10.77 10.74 -8.93
CA GLU A 56 -10.34 12.12 -8.72
C GLU A 56 -9.36 12.23 -7.55
N GLY A 57 -9.66 11.54 -6.43
CA GLY A 57 -8.76 11.49 -5.30
C GLY A 57 -7.43 10.85 -5.63
N LEU A 58 -7.46 9.79 -6.43
CA LEU A 58 -6.24 9.12 -6.89
C LEU A 58 -5.38 10.07 -7.73
N GLN A 59 -6.00 10.75 -8.69
CA GLN A 59 -5.28 11.62 -9.63
C GLN A 59 -4.72 12.88 -8.96
N ASN A 60 -5.34 13.34 -7.88
CA ASN A 60 -4.94 14.58 -7.20
C ASN A 60 -4.13 14.32 -5.92
N SER A 61 -3.50 13.16 -5.83
CA SER A 61 -2.67 12.81 -4.68
C SER A 61 -1.46 12.01 -5.16
N SER A 62 -0.60 11.66 -4.21
CA SER A 62 0.54 10.78 -4.49
C SER A 62 0.15 9.30 -4.46
N ALA A 63 -1.13 9.00 -4.21
CA ALA A 63 -1.59 7.62 -4.18
C ALA A 63 -1.46 6.97 -5.55
N LYS A 64 -1.16 5.69 -5.55
CA LYS A 64 -0.99 4.89 -6.77
C LYS A 64 -1.71 3.58 -6.57
N ILE A 65 -2.22 3.00 -7.66
CA ILE A 65 -2.82 1.67 -7.61
C ILE A 65 -1.71 0.63 -7.81
N PHE A 66 -1.61 -0.29 -6.87
CA PHE A 66 -0.72 -1.43 -6.99
C PHE A 66 -1.53 -2.65 -7.39
N PRO A 67 -0.99 -3.52 -8.25
CA PRO A 67 -1.75 -4.70 -8.72
C PRO A 67 -1.92 -5.74 -7.62
N ALA A 68 -2.87 -6.65 -7.83
CA ALA A 68 -3.01 -7.83 -6.98
C ALA A 68 -1.68 -8.60 -6.98
N GLY A 69 -1.33 -9.18 -5.83
CA GLY A 69 -0.07 -9.88 -5.66
C GLY A 69 1.05 -9.01 -5.11
N THR A 70 0.86 -7.70 -5.03
CA THR A 70 1.88 -6.80 -4.49
C THR A 70 2.08 -7.04 -3.00
N LEU A 71 3.33 -7.10 -2.58
CA LEU A 71 3.68 -7.19 -1.15
C LEU A 71 3.76 -5.79 -0.56
N LEU A 72 3.10 -5.60 0.58
CA LEU A 72 3.07 -4.33 1.29
C LEU A 72 3.75 -4.46 2.64
N ILE A 73 4.39 -3.38 3.09
CA ILE A 73 4.97 -3.31 4.44
C ILE A 73 4.60 -1.98 5.08
N ALA A 74 4.26 -2.03 6.37
CA ALA A 74 3.99 -0.82 7.14
C ALA A 74 5.31 -0.16 7.54
N LEU A 75 5.47 1.12 7.20
CA LEU A 75 6.71 1.86 7.40
C LEU A 75 6.80 2.49 8.79
N TYR A 76 5.67 2.84 9.39
CA TYR A 76 5.64 3.47 10.71
C TYR A 76 4.26 3.27 11.33
N GLY A 77 4.13 3.68 12.59
CA GLY A 77 2.89 3.54 13.35
C GLY A 77 2.90 2.27 14.19
N ALA A 78 1.74 1.94 14.76
CA ALA A 78 1.59 0.80 15.67
C ALA A 78 1.83 -0.55 14.98
N THR A 79 1.70 -0.59 13.66
CA THR A 79 1.87 -1.82 12.87
C THR A 79 3.19 -1.88 12.12
N ILE A 80 4.17 -1.04 12.49
CA ILE A 80 5.46 -0.97 11.79
C ILE A 80 6.05 -2.38 11.58
N GLY A 81 6.48 -2.64 10.36
CA GLY A 81 7.08 -3.91 9.98
C GLY A 81 6.09 -5.00 9.59
N LYS A 82 4.79 -4.80 9.79
CA LYS A 82 3.80 -5.79 9.36
C LYS A 82 3.71 -5.83 7.84
N LEU A 83 3.45 -7.03 7.33
CA LEU A 83 3.38 -7.32 5.90
C LEU A 83 1.98 -7.76 5.53
N ALA A 84 1.64 -7.60 4.25
CA ALA A 84 0.44 -8.20 3.69
C ALA A 84 0.57 -8.23 2.17
N PHE A 85 -0.13 -9.16 1.54
CA PHE A 85 -0.24 -9.21 0.08
C PHE A 85 -1.58 -8.64 -0.34
N LEU A 86 -1.59 -7.89 -1.44
CA LEU A 86 -2.85 -7.46 -2.04
C LEU A 86 -3.48 -8.63 -2.80
N GLY A 87 -4.74 -8.93 -2.48
CA GLY A 87 -5.53 -9.89 -3.25
C GLY A 87 -6.33 -9.21 -4.35
N ILE A 88 -6.34 -7.87 -4.36
CA ILE A 88 -7.05 -7.04 -5.34
C ILE A 88 -6.17 -5.85 -5.68
N PRO A 89 -6.37 -5.20 -6.84
CA PRO A 89 -5.72 -3.92 -7.09
C PRO A 89 -6.19 -2.88 -6.06
N ALA A 90 -5.26 -2.13 -5.48
CA ALA A 90 -5.59 -1.18 -4.43
C ALA A 90 -4.51 -0.09 -4.32
N ALA A 91 -4.93 1.07 -3.83
CA ALA A 91 -4.00 2.12 -3.43
C ALA A 91 -3.70 1.99 -1.94
N THR A 92 -2.73 2.74 -1.45
CA THR A 92 -2.37 2.75 -0.02
C THR A 92 -2.06 4.17 0.44
N ASN A 93 -2.08 4.37 1.76
CA ASN A 93 -1.60 5.63 2.31
C ASN A 93 -0.06 5.65 2.34
N GLN A 94 0.53 6.79 2.75
CA GLN A 94 1.98 6.95 2.73
C GLN A 94 2.71 6.16 3.81
N ALA A 95 1.99 5.60 4.77
CA ALA A 95 2.58 4.76 5.80
C ALA A 95 2.80 3.32 5.33
N VAL A 96 2.37 3.01 4.11
CA VAL A 96 2.50 1.67 3.52
C VAL A 96 3.38 1.78 2.28
N CYS A 97 4.31 0.86 2.16
CA CYS A 97 5.22 0.78 1.02
C CYS A 97 4.97 -0.50 0.24
N ALA A 98 4.90 -0.39 -1.08
CA ALA A 98 4.87 -1.56 -1.97
C ALA A 98 6.30 -1.98 -2.26
N ILE A 99 6.54 -3.29 -2.26
CA ILE A 99 7.87 -3.87 -2.41
C ILE A 99 7.92 -4.67 -3.70
N PHE A 100 8.93 -4.39 -4.51
CA PHE A 100 9.14 -5.05 -5.80
C PHE A 100 10.48 -5.74 -5.83
N GLU A 101 10.53 -6.95 -6.40
CA GLU A 101 11.78 -7.67 -6.64
C GLU A 101 12.48 -7.08 -7.86
N ASN A 102 13.81 -7.21 -7.90
CA ASN A 102 14.66 -6.69 -8.99
C ASN A 102 14.20 -7.15 -10.36
N ASP A 103 13.95 -8.43 -10.50
CA ASP A 103 13.63 -9.06 -11.78
C ASP A 103 12.19 -8.80 -12.23
N LYS A 104 11.37 -8.18 -11.38
CA LYS A 104 9.96 -7.87 -11.69
C LYS A 104 9.74 -6.40 -11.95
N ILE A 105 10.76 -5.59 -11.87
CA ILE A 105 10.69 -4.17 -12.15
C ILE A 105 10.99 -3.95 -13.63
N SER A 106 10.01 -3.47 -14.33
CA SER A 106 10.19 -3.24 -15.76
C SER A 106 9.44 -2.01 -16.22
#